data_339f18ecb5574f0a5c0d25be16b5f210
#
_entry.id   339f18ecb5574f0a5c0d25be16b5f210
#
_cell.length_a   1.000
_cell.length_b   1.000
_cell.length_c   1.000
_cell.angle_alpha   90.00
_cell.angle_beta   90.00
_cell.angle_gamma   90.00
#
_symmetry.space_group_name_H-M   'P 1'
#
loop_
_entity.id
_entity.type
_entity.pdbx_description
1 polymer ?
#
loop_
_entity_poly.entity_id
_entity_poly.type
_entity_poly.pdbx_seq_one_letter_code
_entity_poly.pdbx_strand_id
1 'polypeptide(L)'
;MTEMTQLNQRPADDEGAALNPQAIAAFLTANPDFFIQQPELLEQLRLPHAERGSVSLVERQMERLRHKVAELEKQIESMMSVAASNSTLFAAFARAQQQLFQTHNIYQALSVLTALATELDLRVSVRLFDSMDAELSLSRQAFEGFRRARLNPQDVYLGRLRSAESEMLFAQPPQLGSFIVLKLGESERPDGVLCFASRDGGHFQPGMDTLFVTQLADVLGRLIRHWEYSREVIE
;
A
#
# COMPACT_ATOMS: atom_id res chain seq x y z
N MET A 1 -62.44 42.41 34.13
CA MET A 1 -61.42 41.46 34.56
C MET A 1 -60.97 40.74 33.30
N THR A 2 -60.07 41.32 32.55
CA THR A 2 -58.62 41.28 32.72
C THR A 2 -58.05 39.89 32.47
N GLU A 3 -57.41 39.72 31.38
CA GLU A 3 -56.00 39.38 31.16
C GLU A 3 -55.83 38.75 29.78
N MET A 4 -55.26 39.42 28.84
CA MET A 4 -53.92 39.37 28.33
C MET A 4 -53.41 37.95 28.08
N THR A 5 -53.48 37.55 26.82
CA THR A 5 -52.60 36.51 26.31
C THR A 5 -51.76 37.13 25.17
N GLN A 6 -50.49 37.43 25.49
CA GLN A 6 -49.51 37.85 24.52
C GLN A 6 -49.11 36.70 23.63
N LEU A 7 -49.36 36.84 22.35
CA LEU A 7 -48.80 35.99 21.31
C LEU A 7 -47.28 36.25 21.21
N ASN A 8 -46.52 35.25 21.49
CA ASN A 8 -45.12 35.12 21.21
C ASN A 8 -44.90 34.98 19.69
N GLN A 9 -44.65 36.09 19.00
CA GLN A 9 -44.20 36.06 17.61
C GLN A 9 -42.68 35.81 17.62
N ARG A 10 -42.28 34.56 17.23
CA ARG A 10 -40.95 34.31 16.73
C ARG A 10 -40.77 35.06 15.43
N PRO A 11 -39.64 35.75 15.21
CA PRO A 11 -39.32 36.26 13.89
C PRO A 11 -38.98 35.08 12.98
N ALA A 12 -39.64 35.08 11.82
CA ALA A 12 -39.39 34.15 10.73
C ALA A 12 -37.96 34.29 10.23
N ASP A 13 -37.39 33.13 9.95
CA ASP A 13 -36.10 32.93 9.31
C ASP A 13 -35.93 33.82 8.07
N ASP A 14 -34.98 34.73 8.13
CA ASP A 14 -34.54 35.53 6.99
C ASP A 14 -33.65 34.61 6.12
N GLU A 15 -34.34 33.83 5.25
CA GLU A 15 -33.66 33.10 4.19
C GLU A 15 -32.99 34.05 3.22
N GLY A 16 -31.67 34.20 3.33
CA GLY A 16 -30.82 34.50 2.19
C GLY A 16 -31.13 35.82 1.47
N ALA A 17 -31.12 36.95 2.14
CA ALA A 17 -31.00 38.23 1.45
C ALA A 17 -29.73 38.18 0.64
N ALA A 18 -29.85 38.07 -0.69
CA ALA A 18 -28.70 38.16 -1.62
C ALA A 18 -27.95 39.43 -1.32
N LEU A 19 -26.78 39.30 -0.68
CA LEU A 19 -25.95 40.44 -0.28
C LEU A 19 -25.64 41.27 -1.49
N ASN A 20 -26.25 42.45 -1.58
CA ASN A 20 -26.00 43.41 -2.64
C ASN A 20 -24.51 43.81 -2.60
N PRO A 21 -23.77 43.81 -3.72
CA PRO A 21 -22.37 44.25 -3.80
C PRO A 21 -22.13 45.61 -3.15
N GLN A 22 -23.10 46.53 -3.22
CA GLN A 22 -23.06 47.85 -2.59
C GLN A 22 -23.11 47.77 -1.05
N ALA A 23 -23.90 46.86 -0.49
CA ALA A 23 -23.96 46.65 0.96
C ALA A 23 -22.66 46.06 1.49
N ILE A 24 -22.04 45.10 0.72
CA ILE A 24 -20.75 44.54 1.06
C ILE A 24 -19.67 45.63 1.02
N ALA A 25 -19.65 46.47 -0.01
CA ALA A 25 -18.70 47.57 -0.12
C ALA A 25 -18.84 48.59 1.04
N ALA A 26 -20.07 48.94 1.41
CA ALA A 26 -20.34 49.82 2.54
C ALA A 26 -19.89 49.19 3.87
N PHE A 27 -20.14 47.94 4.08
CA PHE A 27 -19.68 47.18 5.27
C PHE A 27 -18.15 47.17 5.38
N LEU A 28 -17.44 46.83 4.30
CA LEU A 28 -15.99 46.78 4.28
C LEU A 28 -15.37 48.17 4.46
N THR A 29 -16.00 49.21 3.92
CA THR A 29 -15.56 50.61 4.12
C THR A 29 -15.73 51.05 5.58
N ALA A 30 -16.78 50.58 6.25
CA ALA A 30 -17.01 50.89 7.67
C ALA A 30 -16.13 50.02 8.61
N ASN A 31 -15.60 48.92 8.14
CA ASN A 31 -14.78 47.99 8.91
C ASN A 31 -13.42 47.70 8.20
N PRO A 32 -12.48 48.64 8.18
CA PRO A 32 -11.23 48.49 7.46
C PRO A 32 -10.36 47.34 7.96
N ASP A 33 -10.50 46.96 9.23
CA ASP A 33 -9.74 45.90 9.89
C ASP A 33 -10.38 44.51 9.73
N PHE A 34 -11.45 44.38 8.95
CA PHE A 34 -12.18 43.10 8.76
C PHE A 34 -11.28 41.99 8.30
N PHE A 35 -10.41 42.20 7.32
CA PHE A 35 -9.49 41.19 6.79
C PHE A 35 -8.32 40.88 7.73
N ILE A 36 -8.00 41.72 8.68
CA ILE A 36 -7.03 41.43 9.75
C ILE A 36 -7.63 40.41 10.73
N GLN A 37 -8.96 40.52 10.97
CA GLN A 37 -9.70 39.60 11.85
C GLN A 37 -10.10 38.29 11.16
N GLN A 38 -10.09 38.25 9.82
CA GLN A 38 -10.48 37.11 9.00
C GLN A 38 -9.40 36.78 7.95
N PRO A 39 -8.20 36.35 8.38
CA PRO A 39 -7.07 36.11 7.47
C PRO A 39 -7.33 34.96 6.46
N GLU A 40 -8.11 33.93 6.86
CA GLU A 40 -8.47 32.85 5.99
C GLU A 40 -9.31 33.26 4.78
N LEU A 41 -10.18 34.27 4.96
CA LEU A 41 -10.98 34.84 3.89
C LEU A 41 -10.12 35.62 2.88
N LEU A 42 -9.05 36.23 3.33
CA LEU A 42 -8.09 36.96 2.47
C LEU A 42 -7.32 35.99 1.57
N GLU A 43 -7.01 34.78 2.05
CA GLU A 43 -6.33 33.74 1.26
C GLU A 43 -7.19 33.19 0.12
N GLN A 44 -8.52 33.21 0.29
CA GLN A 44 -9.47 32.72 -0.72
C GLN A 44 -9.86 33.80 -1.73
N LEU A 45 -9.69 35.10 -1.40
CA LEU A 45 -10.04 36.21 -2.27
C LEU A 45 -9.04 36.36 -3.41
N ARG A 46 -9.55 36.41 -4.65
CA ARG A 46 -8.80 36.79 -5.83
C ARG A 46 -9.03 38.28 -6.07
N LEU A 47 -8.06 39.14 -5.74
CA LEU A 47 -8.08 40.54 -6.03
C LEU A 47 -7.37 40.78 -7.38
N PRO A 48 -8.10 41.02 -8.47
CA PRO A 48 -7.46 41.44 -9.73
C PRO A 48 -6.91 42.86 -9.56
N HIS A 49 -5.60 43.02 -9.68
CA HIS A 49 -5.02 44.35 -9.76
C HIS A 49 -5.39 45.00 -11.08
N ALA A 50 -6.12 46.13 -11.00
CA ALA A 50 -6.67 46.85 -12.14
C ALA A 50 -5.63 47.72 -12.88
N GLU A 51 -4.41 47.28 -13.04
CA GLU A 51 -3.48 47.93 -13.98
C GLU A 51 -3.53 47.21 -15.33
N ARG A 52 -4.15 47.86 -16.29
CA ARG A 52 -4.27 47.40 -17.66
C ARG A 52 -2.88 47.21 -18.26
N GLY A 53 -2.45 45.95 -18.38
CA GLY A 53 -1.32 45.56 -19.24
C GLY A 53 -0.06 45.02 -18.60
N SER A 54 0.12 45.06 -17.26
CA SER A 54 1.23 44.41 -16.59
C SER A 54 0.72 43.43 -15.54
N VAL A 55 0.97 42.14 -15.75
CA VAL A 55 0.77 41.13 -14.68
C VAL A 55 1.81 41.44 -13.62
N SER A 56 1.39 41.81 -12.40
CA SER A 56 2.29 42.10 -11.29
C SER A 56 3.21 40.90 -11.05
N LEU A 57 4.53 41.14 -10.99
CA LEU A 57 5.52 40.10 -10.69
C LEU A 57 5.20 39.39 -9.35
N VAL A 58 4.68 40.14 -8.39
CA VAL A 58 4.24 39.63 -7.09
C VAL A 58 3.05 38.69 -7.21
N GLU A 59 2.08 39.00 -8.06
CA GLU A 59 0.89 38.20 -8.29
C GLU A 59 1.27 36.84 -8.95
N ARG A 60 2.15 36.87 -9.95
CA ARG A 60 2.73 35.64 -10.53
C ARG A 60 3.52 34.82 -9.50
N GLN A 61 4.27 35.49 -8.62
CA GLN A 61 5.03 34.80 -7.59
C GLN A 61 4.10 34.18 -6.54
N MET A 62 3.04 34.87 -6.13
CA MET A 62 2.02 34.35 -5.22
C MET A 62 1.28 33.13 -5.82
N GLU A 63 0.88 33.22 -7.08
CA GLU A 63 0.22 32.11 -7.78
C GLU A 63 1.15 30.89 -7.90
N ARG A 64 2.43 31.12 -8.21
CA ARG A 64 3.44 30.06 -8.25
C ARG A 64 3.66 29.41 -6.88
N LEU A 65 3.68 30.20 -5.80
CA LEU A 65 3.80 29.69 -4.44
C LEU A 65 2.57 28.87 -4.02
N ARG A 66 1.35 29.35 -4.32
CA ARG A 66 0.11 28.59 -4.07
C ARG A 66 0.10 27.27 -4.81
N HIS A 67 0.51 27.27 -6.09
CA HIS A 67 0.62 26.04 -6.87
C HIS A 67 1.65 25.07 -6.26
N LYS A 68 2.78 25.59 -5.78
CA LYS A 68 3.82 24.78 -5.14
C LYS A 68 3.36 24.19 -3.81
N VAL A 69 2.62 24.95 -3.00
CA VAL A 69 2.01 24.46 -1.75
C VAL A 69 1.04 23.32 -2.05
N ALA A 70 0.10 23.52 -2.98
CA ALA A 70 -0.87 22.47 -3.34
C ALA A 70 -0.19 21.20 -3.90
N GLU A 71 0.90 21.35 -4.66
CA GLU A 71 1.70 20.21 -5.14
C GLU A 71 2.36 19.46 -3.98
N LEU A 72 2.94 20.18 -3.01
CA LEU A 72 3.57 19.59 -1.83
C LEU A 72 2.55 18.89 -0.93
N GLU A 73 1.39 19.49 -0.70
CA GLU A 73 0.30 18.87 0.05
C GLU A 73 -0.14 17.55 -0.57
N LYS A 74 -0.33 17.51 -1.90
CA LYS A 74 -0.64 16.27 -2.63
C LYS A 74 0.45 15.23 -2.50
N GLN A 75 1.73 15.63 -2.51
CA GLN A 75 2.85 14.70 -2.31
C GLN A 75 2.84 14.15 -0.88
N ILE A 76 2.57 14.98 0.14
CA ILE A 76 2.45 14.54 1.53
C ILE A 76 1.30 13.54 1.69
N GLU A 77 0.12 13.80 1.15
CA GLU A 77 -1.01 12.89 1.19
C GLU A 77 -0.67 11.53 0.54
N SER A 78 0.01 11.56 -0.61
CA SER A 78 0.49 10.34 -1.27
C SER A 78 1.48 9.56 -0.40
N MET A 79 2.45 10.24 0.22
CA MET A 79 3.42 9.61 1.12
C MET A 79 2.74 9.03 2.37
N MET A 80 1.76 9.72 2.95
CA MET A 80 0.98 9.22 4.09
C MET A 80 0.19 7.98 3.73
N SER A 81 -0.42 7.93 2.54
CA SER A 81 -1.14 6.75 2.04
C SER A 81 -0.21 5.56 1.87
N VAL A 82 0.97 5.75 1.28
CA VAL A 82 1.99 4.69 1.14
C VAL A 82 2.47 4.21 2.50
N ALA A 83 2.74 5.13 3.44
CA ALA A 83 3.17 4.77 4.80
C ALA A 83 2.10 3.96 5.55
N ALA A 84 0.82 4.33 5.42
CA ALA A 84 -0.29 3.59 6.02
C ALA A 84 -0.41 2.18 5.42
N SER A 85 -0.30 2.04 4.09
CA SER A 85 -0.29 0.74 3.41
C SER A 85 0.88 -0.13 3.87
N ASN A 86 2.09 0.43 3.94
CA ASN A 86 3.27 -0.29 4.42
C ASN A 86 3.11 -0.73 5.88
N SER A 87 2.50 0.09 6.75
CA SER A 87 2.22 -0.28 8.14
C SER A 87 1.25 -1.46 8.24
N THR A 88 0.23 -1.49 7.40
CA THR A 88 -0.73 -2.61 7.33
C THR A 88 -0.05 -3.88 6.86
N LEU A 89 0.76 -3.81 5.81
CA LEU A 89 1.57 -4.92 5.32
C LEU A 89 2.51 -5.44 6.40
N PHE A 90 3.26 -4.56 7.06
CA PHE A 90 4.14 -4.94 8.18
C PHE A 90 3.39 -5.71 9.26
N ALA A 91 2.22 -5.21 9.69
CA ALA A 91 1.42 -5.89 10.71
C ALA A 91 0.95 -7.29 10.27
N ALA A 92 0.56 -7.46 8.99
CA ALA A 92 0.16 -8.76 8.44
C ALA A 92 1.34 -9.74 8.43
N PHE A 93 2.51 -9.32 7.93
CA PHE A 93 3.72 -10.15 7.90
C PHE A 93 4.22 -10.49 9.31
N ALA A 94 4.22 -9.55 10.24
CA ALA A 94 4.63 -9.77 11.63
C ALA A 94 3.73 -10.82 12.32
N ARG A 95 2.41 -10.73 12.14
CA ARG A 95 1.46 -11.75 12.62
C ARG A 95 1.74 -13.13 12.02
N ALA A 96 1.95 -13.20 10.72
CA ALA A 96 2.25 -14.45 10.04
C ALA A 96 3.56 -15.07 10.56
N GLN A 97 4.61 -14.27 10.76
CA GLN A 97 5.86 -14.75 11.35
C GLN A 97 5.68 -15.30 12.78
N GLN A 98 4.92 -14.60 13.62
CA GLN A 98 4.61 -15.09 14.98
C GLN A 98 3.86 -16.42 14.94
N GLN A 99 2.90 -16.57 14.03
CA GLN A 99 2.16 -17.82 13.87
C GLN A 99 3.04 -18.94 13.31
N LEU A 100 3.96 -18.65 12.38
CA LEU A 100 4.92 -19.62 11.86
C LEU A 100 5.79 -20.23 12.97
N PHE A 101 6.24 -19.43 13.96
CA PHE A 101 7.01 -19.95 15.09
C PHE A 101 6.24 -20.95 15.97
N GLN A 102 4.91 -20.97 15.88
CA GLN A 102 4.06 -21.92 16.62
C GLN A 102 3.76 -23.18 15.80
N THR A 103 4.23 -23.27 14.55
CA THR A 103 4.00 -24.43 13.70
C THR A 103 5.04 -25.52 13.96
N HIS A 104 4.60 -26.78 13.81
CA HIS A 104 5.42 -27.96 14.05
C HIS A 104 5.68 -28.78 12.79
N ASN A 105 5.10 -28.40 11.66
CA ASN A 105 5.27 -29.04 10.37
C ASN A 105 4.92 -28.11 9.22
N ILE A 106 5.30 -28.53 8.02
CA ILE A 106 5.10 -27.75 6.78
C ILE A 106 3.62 -27.46 6.48
N TYR A 107 2.70 -28.37 6.78
CA TYR A 107 1.27 -28.18 6.48
C TYR A 107 0.64 -27.10 7.35
N GLN A 108 1.04 -27.02 8.63
CA GLN A 108 0.62 -25.92 9.49
C GLN A 108 1.19 -24.60 9.00
N ALA A 109 2.45 -24.58 8.56
CA ALA A 109 3.06 -23.38 7.98
C ALA A 109 2.35 -22.94 6.69
N LEU A 110 1.98 -23.89 5.82
CA LEU A 110 1.19 -23.61 4.61
C LEU A 110 -0.17 -23.00 4.94
N SER A 111 -0.84 -23.45 6.00
CA SER A 111 -2.10 -22.85 6.47
C SER A 111 -1.91 -21.37 6.84
N VAL A 112 -0.85 -21.04 7.58
CA VAL A 112 -0.51 -19.66 7.95
C VAL A 112 -0.21 -18.80 6.72
N LEU A 113 0.60 -19.34 5.80
CA LEU A 113 0.96 -18.64 4.55
C LEU A 113 -0.26 -18.42 3.64
N THR A 114 -1.17 -19.38 3.59
CA THR A 114 -2.42 -19.27 2.83
C THR A 114 -3.34 -18.21 3.42
N ALA A 115 -3.43 -18.12 4.74
CA ALA A 115 -4.20 -17.07 5.42
C ALA A 115 -3.61 -15.68 5.12
N LEU A 116 -2.29 -15.51 5.21
CA LEU A 116 -1.60 -14.29 4.83
C LEU A 116 -1.83 -13.92 3.35
N ALA A 117 -1.68 -14.89 2.45
CA ALA A 117 -1.89 -14.66 1.03
C ALA A 117 -3.34 -14.24 0.73
N THR A 118 -4.33 -14.85 1.40
CA THR A 118 -5.75 -14.49 1.26
C THR A 118 -6.02 -13.07 1.76
N GLU A 119 -5.43 -12.67 2.89
CA GLU A 119 -5.54 -11.31 3.43
C GLU A 119 -5.00 -10.26 2.45
N LEU A 120 -3.94 -10.60 1.70
CA LEU A 120 -3.29 -9.73 0.73
C LEU A 120 -3.83 -9.87 -0.72
N ASP A 121 -4.90 -10.63 -0.93
CA ASP A 121 -5.42 -11.00 -2.27
C ASP A 121 -4.36 -11.62 -3.20
N LEU A 122 -3.52 -12.47 -2.62
CA LEU A 122 -2.46 -13.20 -3.30
C LEU A 122 -2.74 -14.71 -3.28
N ARG A 123 -2.01 -15.45 -4.10
CA ARG A 123 -1.86 -16.89 -3.98
C ARG A 123 -0.47 -17.21 -3.51
N VAL A 124 -0.32 -18.24 -2.70
CA VAL A 124 0.97 -18.73 -2.21
C VAL A 124 1.21 -20.15 -2.66
N SER A 125 2.45 -20.47 -2.92
CA SER A 125 2.92 -21.84 -3.15
C SER A 125 4.28 -22.03 -2.49
N VAL A 126 4.46 -23.19 -1.86
CA VAL A 126 5.76 -23.65 -1.38
C VAL A 126 6.11 -24.92 -2.14
N ARG A 127 7.32 -24.97 -2.66
CA ARG A 127 7.85 -26.16 -3.31
C ARG A 127 9.18 -26.54 -2.66
N LEU A 128 9.35 -27.79 -2.32
CA LEU A 128 10.53 -28.32 -1.65
C LEU A 128 11.28 -29.27 -2.59
N PHE A 129 12.59 -29.13 -2.61
CA PHE A 129 13.43 -30.08 -3.31
C PHE A 129 13.54 -31.38 -2.47
N ASP A 130 13.59 -32.49 -3.17
CA ASP A 130 13.77 -33.82 -2.54
C ASP A 130 12.62 -34.22 -1.57
N SER A 131 11.47 -33.53 -1.63
CA SER A 131 10.28 -33.90 -0.84
C SER A 131 9.64 -35.17 -1.36
N MET A 132 9.20 -36.03 -0.42
CA MET A 132 8.42 -37.24 -0.73
C MET A 132 6.96 -36.94 -1.01
N ASP A 133 6.48 -35.74 -0.66
CA ASP A 133 5.12 -35.30 -0.93
C ASP A 133 5.01 -34.74 -2.35
N ALA A 134 4.20 -35.37 -3.18
CA ALA A 134 4.02 -34.97 -4.57
C ALA A 134 3.46 -33.55 -4.75
N GLU A 135 2.66 -33.04 -3.80
CA GLU A 135 2.12 -31.68 -3.84
C GLU A 135 3.17 -30.62 -3.54
N LEU A 136 4.16 -30.95 -2.73
CA LEU A 136 5.26 -30.05 -2.35
C LEU A 136 6.51 -30.27 -3.20
N SER A 137 6.65 -31.42 -3.83
CA SER A 137 7.86 -31.80 -4.54
C SER A 137 8.14 -30.93 -5.74
N LEU A 138 9.40 -30.55 -5.90
CA LEU A 138 9.94 -29.84 -7.06
C LEU A 138 11.26 -30.49 -7.47
N SER A 139 11.38 -30.92 -8.71
CA SER A 139 12.64 -31.43 -9.22
C SER A 139 13.70 -30.35 -9.33
N ARG A 140 14.85 -30.57 -8.70
CA ARG A 140 16.02 -29.65 -8.83
C ARG A 140 16.43 -29.46 -10.30
N GLN A 141 16.36 -30.52 -11.10
CA GLN A 141 16.72 -30.48 -12.52
C GLN A 141 15.75 -29.58 -13.31
N ALA A 142 14.43 -29.70 -13.06
CA ALA A 142 13.43 -28.87 -13.72
C ALA A 142 13.56 -27.38 -13.31
N PHE A 143 13.91 -27.13 -12.05
CA PHE A 143 14.08 -25.77 -11.53
C PHE A 143 15.40 -25.11 -11.94
N GLU A 144 16.43 -25.86 -12.30
CA GLU A 144 17.77 -25.33 -12.58
C GLU A 144 17.78 -24.33 -13.72
N GLY A 145 16.99 -24.55 -14.77
CA GLY A 145 16.83 -23.60 -15.87
C GLY A 145 16.27 -22.25 -15.41
N PHE A 146 15.24 -22.30 -14.57
CA PHE A 146 14.64 -21.12 -13.95
C PHE A 146 15.65 -20.41 -13.03
N ARG A 147 16.33 -21.15 -12.16
CA ARG A 147 17.32 -20.61 -11.23
C ARG A 147 18.41 -19.81 -11.96
N ARG A 148 18.99 -20.39 -13.02
CA ARG A 148 20.04 -19.72 -13.81
C ARG A 148 19.53 -18.48 -14.54
N ALA A 149 18.32 -18.54 -15.06
CA ALA A 149 17.75 -17.47 -15.88
C ALA A 149 17.22 -16.29 -15.05
N ARG A 150 16.70 -16.55 -13.83
CA ARG A 150 15.89 -15.59 -13.07
C ARG A 150 16.43 -15.27 -11.68
N LEU A 151 17.12 -16.23 -11.01
CA LEU A 151 17.56 -16.12 -9.62
C LEU A 151 19.09 -16.05 -9.45
N ASN A 152 19.86 -15.91 -10.51
CA ASN A 152 21.30 -15.76 -10.44
C ASN A 152 21.70 -14.33 -10.87
N PRO A 153 22.34 -13.53 -10.02
CA PRO A 153 22.89 -13.81 -8.67
C PRO A 153 21.92 -13.56 -7.51
N GLN A 154 20.68 -13.17 -7.77
CA GLN A 154 19.70 -12.77 -6.75
C GLN A 154 18.98 -13.97 -6.14
N ASP A 155 18.55 -13.86 -4.89
CA ASP A 155 17.75 -14.87 -4.20
C ASP A 155 16.24 -14.66 -4.37
N VAL A 156 15.85 -13.54 -5.01
CA VAL A 156 14.47 -13.13 -5.24
C VAL A 156 14.27 -12.74 -6.69
N TYR A 157 13.19 -13.24 -7.29
CA TYR A 157 12.70 -12.83 -8.60
C TYR A 157 11.35 -12.15 -8.47
N LEU A 158 11.17 -11.03 -9.15
CA LEU A 158 9.90 -10.31 -9.27
C LEU A 158 9.57 -10.12 -10.75
N GLY A 159 8.32 -10.38 -11.13
CA GLY A 159 7.85 -10.13 -12.48
C GLY A 159 6.94 -11.21 -13.02
N ARG A 160 6.80 -11.23 -14.34
CA ARG A 160 5.96 -12.19 -15.04
C ARG A 160 6.72 -13.49 -15.32
N LEU A 161 6.02 -14.61 -15.22
CA LEU A 161 6.52 -15.93 -15.57
C LEU A 161 5.93 -16.40 -16.91
N ARG A 162 6.65 -17.29 -17.58
CA ARG A 162 6.12 -18.06 -18.72
C ARG A 162 5.17 -19.13 -18.19
N SER A 163 4.22 -19.60 -19.00
CA SER A 163 3.24 -20.62 -18.59
C SER A 163 3.92 -21.84 -17.96
N ALA A 164 4.94 -22.39 -18.61
CA ALA A 164 5.67 -23.55 -18.09
C ALA A 164 6.38 -23.25 -16.75
N GLU A 165 6.90 -22.04 -16.54
CA GLU A 165 7.53 -21.61 -15.28
C GLU A 165 6.48 -21.50 -14.16
N SER A 166 5.31 -20.92 -14.46
CA SER A 166 4.24 -20.75 -13.48
C SER A 166 3.53 -22.06 -13.13
N GLU A 167 3.33 -22.96 -14.08
CA GLU A 167 2.75 -24.29 -13.87
C GLU A 167 3.67 -25.19 -13.04
N MET A 168 4.98 -25.04 -13.16
CA MET A 168 5.94 -25.74 -12.32
C MET A 168 5.83 -25.31 -10.84
N LEU A 169 5.53 -24.03 -10.58
CA LEU A 169 5.51 -23.45 -9.23
C LEU A 169 4.11 -23.51 -8.59
N PHE A 170 3.05 -23.41 -9.37
CA PHE A 170 1.67 -23.36 -8.91
C PHE A 170 0.81 -24.42 -9.59
N ALA A 171 -0.03 -25.12 -8.85
CA ALA A 171 -1.00 -26.03 -9.41
C ALA A 171 -2.04 -25.33 -10.32
N GLN A 172 -2.40 -24.10 -9.98
CA GLN A 172 -3.32 -23.25 -10.74
C GLN A 172 -2.79 -21.81 -10.79
N PRO A 173 -1.83 -21.52 -11.68
CA PRO A 173 -1.27 -20.17 -11.79
C PRO A 173 -2.28 -19.19 -12.39
N PRO A 174 -2.23 -17.89 -12.01
CA PRO A 174 -2.98 -16.85 -12.71
C PRO A 174 -2.42 -16.65 -14.12
N GLN A 175 -3.31 -16.56 -15.12
CA GLN A 175 -2.91 -16.52 -16.54
C GLN A 175 -2.07 -15.29 -16.94
N LEU A 176 -2.39 -14.11 -16.40
CA LEU A 176 -1.71 -12.85 -16.70
C LEU A 176 -1.14 -12.19 -15.44
N GLY A 177 -0.83 -12.99 -14.44
CA GLY A 177 -0.38 -12.51 -13.15
C GLY A 177 1.08 -12.05 -13.13
N SER A 178 1.44 -11.47 -12.00
CA SER A 178 2.81 -11.23 -11.59
C SER A 178 3.18 -12.10 -10.39
N PHE A 179 4.46 -12.39 -10.24
CA PHE A 179 4.96 -13.38 -9.32
C PHE A 179 6.16 -12.84 -8.55
N ILE A 180 6.29 -13.27 -7.30
CA ILE A 180 7.54 -13.22 -6.56
C ILE A 180 7.96 -14.65 -6.23
N VAL A 181 9.22 -14.97 -6.47
CA VAL A 181 9.81 -16.28 -6.21
C VAL A 181 11.06 -16.08 -5.36
N LEU A 182 11.09 -16.72 -4.20
CA LEU A 182 12.19 -16.64 -3.24
C LEU A 182 12.76 -18.03 -3.00
N LYS A 183 14.08 -18.12 -2.88
CA LYS A 183 14.74 -19.33 -2.40
C LYS A 183 14.46 -19.53 -0.90
N LEU A 184 14.29 -20.77 -0.49
CA LEU A 184 14.23 -21.17 0.92
C LEU A 184 15.54 -21.84 1.32
N GLY A 185 16.10 -21.44 2.45
CA GLY A 185 17.36 -21.98 2.92
C GLY A 185 18.58 -21.27 2.36
N GLU A 186 19.68 -22.00 2.13
CA GLU A 186 20.94 -21.41 1.68
C GLU A 186 20.92 -21.05 0.20
N SER A 187 21.48 -19.90 -0.15
CA SER A 187 21.46 -19.37 -1.53
C SER A 187 22.09 -20.32 -2.56
N GLU A 188 23.17 -21.02 -2.18
CA GLU A 188 23.86 -21.96 -3.09
C GLU A 188 23.15 -23.31 -3.20
N ARG A 189 22.58 -23.79 -2.10
CA ARG A 189 21.84 -25.06 -2.06
C ARG A 189 20.49 -24.86 -1.34
N PRO A 190 19.53 -24.23 -2.01
CA PRO A 190 18.21 -24.01 -1.41
C PRO A 190 17.49 -25.35 -1.15
N ASP A 191 16.70 -25.37 -0.07
CA ASP A 191 15.84 -26.49 0.32
C ASP A 191 14.54 -26.49 -0.49
N GLY A 192 14.17 -25.31 -1.02
CA GLY A 192 12.95 -25.13 -1.80
C GLY A 192 12.76 -23.72 -2.28
N VAL A 193 11.52 -23.38 -2.61
CA VAL A 193 11.11 -22.03 -3.00
C VAL A 193 9.78 -21.66 -2.36
N LEU A 194 9.65 -20.39 -1.97
CA LEU A 194 8.42 -19.72 -1.59
C LEU A 194 7.99 -18.82 -2.72
N CYS A 195 6.75 -18.94 -3.16
CA CYS A 195 6.22 -18.17 -4.27
C CYS A 195 4.91 -17.48 -3.88
N PHE A 196 4.76 -16.21 -4.26
CA PHE A 196 3.46 -15.55 -4.26
C PHE A 196 3.10 -15.13 -5.68
N ALA A 197 1.80 -15.16 -5.98
CA ALA A 197 1.25 -14.74 -7.26
C ALA A 197 0.08 -13.79 -7.05
N SER A 198 0.06 -12.71 -7.83
CA SER A 198 -1.08 -11.79 -7.95
C SER A 198 -1.77 -11.99 -9.29
N ARG A 199 -3.08 -11.77 -9.34
CA ARG A 199 -3.84 -11.70 -10.59
C ARG A 199 -3.51 -10.45 -11.40
N ASP A 200 -3.06 -9.39 -10.71
CA ASP A 200 -2.58 -8.18 -11.36
C ASP A 200 -1.15 -8.38 -11.88
N GLY A 201 -0.99 -8.30 -13.19
CA GLY A 201 0.31 -8.42 -13.87
C GLY A 201 1.30 -7.31 -13.57
N GLY A 202 0.87 -6.24 -12.90
CA GLY A 202 1.67 -5.11 -12.47
C GLY A 202 1.97 -5.09 -10.96
N HIS A 203 1.44 -6.03 -10.18
CA HIS A 203 1.59 -6.04 -8.72
C HIS A 203 3.06 -6.23 -8.29
N PHE A 204 3.73 -7.26 -8.81
CA PHE A 204 5.13 -7.51 -8.53
C PHE A 204 6.01 -6.99 -9.68
N GLN A 205 6.74 -5.92 -9.43
CA GLN A 205 7.61 -5.28 -10.41
C GLN A 205 9.09 -5.35 -9.97
N PRO A 206 10.01 -5.47 -10.92
CA PRO A 206 11.44 -5.37 -10.62
C PRO A 206 11.75 -4.07 -9.88
N GLY A 207 12.55 -4.17 -8.80
CA GLY A 207 12.94 -3.01 -7.99
C GLY A 207 12.03 -2.69 -6.81
N MET A 208 10.92 -3.44 -6.62
CA MET A 208 10.14 -3.35 -5.38
C MET A 208 10.95 -3.83 -4.18
N ASP A 209 10.68 -3.24 -3.01
CA ASP A 209 11.23 -3.71 -1.75
C ASP A 209 10.69 -5.10 -1.42
N THR A 210 11.58 -6.01 -1.07
CA THR A 210 11.29 -7.41 -0.78
C THR A 210 11.57 -7.79 0.66
N LEU A 211 11.85 -6.82 1.53
CA LEU A 211 12.31 -7.05 2.90
C LEU A 211 11.38 -8.01 3.67
N PHE A 212 10.08 -7.74 3.69
CA PHE A 212 9.14 -8.54 4.48
C PHE A 212 9.01 -9.98 3.96
N VAL A 213 8.94 -10.16 2.64
CA VAL A 213 8.82 -11.50 2.06
C VAL A 213 10.12 -12.29 2.18
N THR A 214 11.28 -11.62 2.11
CA THR A 214 12.60 -12.24 2.33
C THR A 214 12.73 -12.70 3.78
N GLN A 215 12.38 -11.87 4.75
CA GLN A 215 12.37 -12.27 6.16
C GLN A 215 11.42 -13.46 6.42
N LEU A 216 10.25 -13.47 5.79
CA LEU A 216 9.31 -14.58 5.90
C LEU A 216 9.90 -15.88 5.32
N ALA A 217 10.57 -15.80 4.16
CA ALA A 217 11.25 -16.92 3.54
C ALA A 217 12.40 -17.46 4.41
N ASP A 218 13.17 -16.58 5.02
CA ASP A 218 14.26 -16.96 5.94
C ASP A 218 13.74 -17.69 7.18
N VAL A 219 12.64 -17.20 7.78
CA VAL A 219 11.99 -17.86 8.91
C VAL A 219 11.49 -19.24 8.50
N LEU A 220 10.77 -19.33 7.37
CA LEU A 220 10.26 -20.60 6.88
C LEU A 220 11.38 -21.60 6.57
N GLY A 221 12.44 -21.19 5.90
CA GLY A 221 13.59 -22.04 5.59
C GLY A 221 14.28 -22.59 6.84
N ARG A 222 14.41 -21.77 7.91
CA ARG A 222 14.94 -22.23 9.21
C ARG A 222 14.01 -23.24 9.87
N LEU A 223 12.70 -23.02 9.81
CA LEU A 223 11.73 -23.94 10.40
C LEU A 223 11.71 -25.30 9.68
N ILE A 224 11.77 -25.30 8.33
CA ILE A 224 11.84 -26.54 7.54
C ILE A 224 13.05 -27.38 7.96
N ARG A 225 14.22 -26.79 8.01
CA ARG A 225 15.44 -27.49 8.46
C ARG A 225 15.35 -27.99 9.91
N HIS A 226 14.72 -27.20 10.78
CA HIS A 226 14.51 -27.63 12.16
C HIS A 226 13.58 -28.85 12.27
N TRP A 227 12.52 -28.92 11.47
CA TRP A 227 11.61 -30.06 11.46
C TRP A 227 12.25 -31.30 10.85
N GLU A 228 13.05 -31.16 9.80
CA GLU A 228 13.81 -32.28 9.20
C GLU A 228 14.81 -32.86 10.22
N TYR A 229 15.61 -32.01 10.84
CA TYR A 229 16.55 -32.45 11.89
C TYR A 229 15.85 -33.15 13.08
N SER A 230 14.69 -32.66 13.50
CA SER A 230 13.92 -33.24 14.59
C SER A 230 13.35 -34.62 14.23
N ARG A 231 13.11 -34.90 12.93
CA ARG A 231 12.68 -36.23 12.46
C ARG A 231 13.84 -37.24 12.48
N GLU A 232 15.01 -36.84 12.01
CA GLU A 232 16.20 -37.71 11.97
C GLU A 232 16.71 -38.11 13.37
N VAL A 233 16.47 -37.34 14.41
CA VAL A 233 16.89 -37.62 15.79
C VAL A 233 15.93 -38.58 16.50
N ILE A 234 14.71 -38.77 16.00
CA ILE A 234 13.68 -39.63 16.61
C ILE A 234 13.60 -41.01 15.93
N GLU A 235 14.19 -41.20 14.74
CA GLU A 235 14.37 -42.49 14.08
C GLU A 235 15.71 -43.15 14.51
#